data_afea09cd7ca51029590350a406e03712
#
_entry.id   afea09cd7ca51029590350a406e03712
#
_cell.length_a   1.000
_cell.length_b   1.000
_cell.length_c   1.000
_cell.angle_alpha   90.00
_cell.angle_beta   90.00
_cell.angle_gamma   90.00
#
_symmetry.space_group_name_H-M   'P 1'
#
loop_
_entity.id
_entity.type
_entity.pdbx_description
1 polymer ?
#
loop_
_entity_poly.entity_id
_entity_poly.type
_entity_poly.pdbx_seq_one_letter_code
_entity_poly.pdbx_strand_id
1 'polypeptide(L)'
;MILEASPQTRLLGIDRDADSLEQARLRLAPFGDRVTLVHDDYRNLPVILERHPGNESGEWRGSISGLVADLGISSYQLAAAGRGFSFQRDEPLDMRMDRTSGRTAAEIIEEESEGELIRIFREYGEETHARRIARAIVTRRARSPIATTADLAGVVESVVQRRGSRIHPATRVFQALRIAVNSELEGLEQFVLDSVEALQARGRLILLSFHSLEDRLIKASLRKLSHRCSCPRSLPRCACGSPDQVTLPVRKLRPSEEEVAANPRSRSAKLRAAERL
;
A
#
# COMPACT_ATOMS: atom_id res chain seq x y z
N MET A 1 -9.06 -1.95 21.65
CA MET A 1 -7.98 -1.62 20.67
C MET A 1 -6.61 -2.08 21.20
N ILE A 2 -5.54 -2.07 20.36
CA ILE A 2 -4.22 -2.61 20.77
C ILE A 2 -3.70 -1.94 22.07
N LEU A 3 -3.72 -0.61 22.15
CA LEU A 3 -3.26 0.14 23.32
C LEU A 3 -4.15 -0.01 24.57
N GLU A 4 -5.38 -0.42 24.41
CA GLU A 4 -6.33 -0.69 25.52
C GLU A 4 -6.17 -2.12 26.06
N ALA A 5 -5.65 -3.05 25.24
CA ALA A 5 -5.46 -4.43 25.63
C ALA A 5 -4.40 -4.60 26.75
N SER A 6 -3.42 -3.68 26.82
CA SER A 6 -2.41 -3.69 27.89
C SER A 6 -1.86 -2.30 28.14
N PRO A 7 -1.71 -1.88 29.41
CA PRO A 7 -1.09 -0.61 29.76
C PRO A 7 0.41 -0.55 29.41
N GLN A 8 1.05 -1.68 29.21
CA GLN A 8 2.47 -1.78 28.86
C GLN A 8 2.72 -1.70 27.35
N THR A 9 1.66 -1.78 26.52
CA THR A 9 1.80 -1.71 25.07
C THR A 9 2.25 -0.32 24.65
N ARG A 10 3.33 -0.27 23.87
CA ARG A 10 3.79 0.93 23.16
C ARG A 10 3.51 0.78 21.68
N LEU A 11 3.24 1.89 21.01
CA LEU A 11 2.91 1.95 19.58
C LEU A 11 3.88 2.91 18.89
N LEU A 12 4.51 2.41 17.82
CA LEU A 12 5.18 3.24 16.83
C LEU A 12 4.29 3.25 15.57
N GLY A 13 3.76 4.42 15.22
CA GLY A 13 2.95 4.63 14.01
C GLY A 13 3.76 5.38 12.96
N ILE A 14 3.78 4.86 11.75
CA ILE A 14 4.50 5.44 10.61
C ILE A 14 3.48 5.74 9.53
N ASP A 15 3.46 6.96 9.02
CA ASP A 15 2.70 7.34 7.83
C ASP A 15 3.47 8.41 7.06
N ARG A 16 3.41 8.34 5.75
CA ARG A 16 4.00 9.34 4.85
C ARG A 16 3.07 10.53 4.58
N ASP A 17 1.83 10.46 5.03
CA ASP A 17 0.84 11.52 4.92
C ASP A 17 0.75 12.29 6.24
N ALA A 18 1.22 13.55 6.24
CA ALA A 18 1.20 14.41 7.41
C ALA A 18 -0.23 14.66 7.94
N ASP A 19 -1.23 14.75 7.05
CA ASP A 19 -2.63 14.95 7.43
C ASP A 19 -3.18 13.71 8.17
N SER A 20 -2.81 12.51 7.71
CA SER A 20 -3.15 11.24 8.39
C SER A 20 -2.51 11.17 9.77
N LEU A 21 -1.25 11.59 9.91
CA LEU A 21 -0.56 11.62 11.20
C LEU A 21 -1.19 12.59 12.18
N GLU A 22 -1.64 13.75 11.71
CA GLU A 22 -2.34 14.72 12.57
C GLU A 22 -3.66 14.12 13.11
N GLN A 23 -4.43 13.44 12.26
CA GLN A 23 -5.62 12.73 12.72
C GLN A 23 -5.29 11.60 13.71
N ALA A 24 -4.21 10.87 13.46
CA ALA A 24 -3.72 9.85 14.39
C ALA A 24 -3.31 10.47 15.75
N ARG A 25 -2.60 11.61 15.74
CA ARG A 25 -2.18 12.33 16.95
C ARG A 25 -3.38 12.71 17.80
N LEU A 26 -4.42 13.27 17.21
CA LEU A 26 -5.65 13.65 17.92
C LEU A 26 -6.34 12.43 18.55
N ARG A 27 -6.46 11.32 17.80
CA ARG A 27 -7.13 10.10 18.28
C ARG A 27 -6.35 9.36 19.35
N LEU A 28 -5.02 9.41 19.29
CA LEU A 28 -4.11 8.67 20.17
C LEU A 28 -3.61 9.52 21.35
N ALA A 29 -3.96 10.80 21.40
CA ALA A 29 -3.60 11.70 22.50
C ALA A 29 -3.87 11.14 23.92
N PRO A 30 -4.99 10.40 24.17
CA PRO A 30 -5.23 9.83 25.51
C PRO A 30 -4.19 8.80 25.96
N PHE A 31 -3.36 8.28 25.05
CA PHE A 31 -2.35 7.26 25.38
C PHE A 31 -0.96 7.85 25.71
N GLY A 32 -0.79 9.18 25.53
CA GLY A 32 0.41 9.91 25.94
C GLY A 32 1.72 9.32 25.40
N ASP A 33 2.69 9.16 26.27
CA ASP A 33 4.06 8.71 25.94
C ASP A 33 4.15 7.26 25.42
N ARG A 34 3.03 6.54 25.44
CA ARG A 34 2.97 5.19 24.86
C ARG A 34 2.87 5.20 23.32
N VAL A 35 2.72 6.37 22.69
CA VAL A 35 2.55 6.52 21.25
C VAL A 35 3.65 7.41 20.69
N THR A 36 4.39 6.88 19.73
CA THR A 36 5.32 7.64 18.89
C THR A 36 4.80 7.64 17.46
N LEU A 37 4.63 8.83 16.87
CA LEU A 37 4.19 8.98 15.48
C LEU A 37 5.32 9.57 14.65
N VAL A 38 5.66 8.91 13.54
CA VAL A 38 6.78 9.26 12.67
C VAL A 38 6.26 9.56 11.27
N HIS A 39 6.57 10.76 10.78
CA HIS A 39 6.32 11.16 9.40
C HIS A 39 7.46 10.64 8.52
N ASP A 40 7.30 9.45 7.97
CA ASP A 40 8.30 8.80 7.12
C ASP A 40 7.61 7.73 6.26
N ASP A 41 8.36 7.15 5.34
CA ASP A 41 7.93 6.03 4.52
C ASP A 41 8.25 4.69 5.22
N TYR A 42 7.31 3.75 5.23
CA TYR A 42 7.51 2.42 5.81
C TYR A 42 8.72 1.68 5.21
N ARG A 43 9.14 2.04 4.00
CA ARG A 43 10.35 1.50 3.34
C ARG A 43 11.63 1.81 4.11
N ASN A 44 11.60 2.84 4.94
CA ASN A 44 12.69 3.23 5.82
C ASN A 44 12.61 2.57 7.21
N LEU A 45 11.80 1.51 7.37
CA LEU A 45 11.57 0.85 8.65
C LEU A 45 12.84 0.60 9.47
N PRO A 46 13.94 0.04 8.93
CA PRO A 46 15.17 -0.18 9.72
C PRO A 46 15.73 1.12 10.31
N VAL A 47 15.79 2.18 9.51
CA VAL A 47 16.32 3.48 9.93
C VAL A 47 15.41 4.15 10.96
N ILE A 48 14.09 4.01 10.78
CA ILE A 48 13.09 4.55 11.73
C ILE A 48 13.26 3.86 13.10
N LEU A 49 13.41 2.53 13.09
CA LEU A 49 13.58 1.76 14.32
C LEU A 49 14.88 2.11 15.08
N GLU A 50 15.94 2.46 14.35
CA GLU A 50 17.21 2.93 14.95
C GLU A 50 17.08 4.32 15.58
N ARG A 51 16.32 5.22 14.94
CA ARG A 51 16.16 6.61 15.40
C ARG A 51 15.16 6.79 16.55
N HIS A 52 14.22 5.86 16.67
CA HIS A 52 13.15 5.92 17.66
C HIS A 52 13.22 4.71 18.60
N PRO A 53 14.08 4.73 19.61
CA PRO A 53 14.24 3.62 20.54
C PRO A 53 12.92 3.33 21.30
N GLY A 54 12.53 2.05 21.33
CA GLY A 54 11.20 1.64 21.78
C GLY A 54 11.07 1.33 23.26
N ASN A 55 12.17 1.03 23.92
CA ASN A 55 12.19 0.63 25.32
C ASN A 55 13.45 1.18 26.02
N GLU A 56 13.59 0.92 27.31
CA GLU A 56 14.77 1.32 28.10
C GLU A 56 16.10 0.75 27.56
N SER A 57 16.05 -0.36 26.82
CA SER A 57 17.23 -0.97 26.15
C SER A 57 17.54 -0.36 24.78
N GLY A 58 16.66 0.50 24.23
CA GLY A 58 16.90 1.24 22.99
C GLY A 58 16.73 0.45 21.70
N GLU A 59 16.31 -0.80 21.74
CA GLU A 59 16.22 -1.63 20.53
C GLU A 59 14.79 -2.07 20.23
N TRP A 60 14.30 -1.70 19.02
CA TRP A 60 13.10 -2.28 18.46
C TRP A 60 13.39 -3.57 17.64
N ARG A 61 14.58 -3.68 17.07
CA ARG A 61 14.92 -4.81 16.20
C ARG A 61 14.93 -6.10 17.00
N GLY A 62 14.11 -7.06 16.56
CA GLY A 62 13.97 -8.34 17.25
C GLY A 62 13.15 -8.29 18.55
N SER A 63 12.51 -7.14 18.87
CA SER A 63 11.71 -6.99 20.09
C SER A 63 10.24 -6.63 19.84
N ILE A 64 9.85 -6.39 18.59
CA ILE A 64 8.47 -6.02 18.22
C ILE A 64 7.58 -7.24 18.34
N SER A 65 6.55 -7.17 19.20
CA SER A 65 5.59 -8.26 19.39
C SER A 65 4.55 -8.38 18.27
N GLY A 66 4.29 -7.29 17.54
CA GLY A 66 3.38 -7.29 16.41
C GLY A 66 3.57 -6.08 15.50
N LEU A 67 3.46 -6.30 14.20
CA LEU A 67 3.48 -5.27 13.17
C LEU A 67 2.24 -5.42 12.29
N VAL A 68 1.54 -4.31 12.09
CA VAL A 68 0.38 -4.22 11.19
C VAL A 68 0.69 -3.18 10.14
N ALA A 69 0.58 -3.55 8.87
CA ALA A 69 0.64 -2.62 7.76
C ALA A 69 -0.68 -2.66 6.98
N ASP A 70 -1.36 -1.51 6.96
CA ASP A 70 -2.56 -1.25 6.17
C ASP A 70 -2.13 -0.45 4.94
N LEU A 71 -1.87 -1.16 3.83
CA LEU A 71 -1.28 -0.58 2.63
C LEU A 71 -2.33 0.17 1.79
N GLY A 72 -1.85 1.08 0.96
CA GLY A 72 -2.69 1.87 0.07
C GLY A 72 -3.17 3.17 0.70
N ILE A 73 -4.38 3.61 0.30
CA ILE A 73 -4.94 4.90 0.71
C ILE A 73 -5.99 4.76 1.80
N SER A 74 -5.96 5.68 2.75
CA SER A 74 -6.96 5.73 3.82
C SER A 74 -8.31 6.26 3.32
N SER A 75 -9.38 5.90 4.06
CA SER A 75 -10.71 6.48 3.81
C SER A 75 -10.73 8.01 3.96
N TYR A 76 -9.84 8.56 4.80
CA TYR A 76 -9.67 10.00 4.97
C TYR A 76 -9.11 10.64 3.70
N GLN A 77 -8.05 10.09 3.12
CA GLN A 77 -7.44 10.59 1.86
C GLN A 77 -8.43 10.56 0.69
N LEU A 78 -9.26 9.50 0.60
CA LEU A 78 -10.33 9.43 -0.40
C LEU A 78 -11.45 10.45 -0.19
N ALA A 79 -11.72 10.83 1.06
CA ALA A 79 -12.77 11.77 1.42
C ALA A 79 -12.31 13.23 1.44
N ALA A 80 -11.02 13.46 1.69
CA ALA A 80 -10.42 14.79 1.73
C ALA A 80 -10.46 15.46 0.35
N ALA A 81 -10.94 16.71 0.33
CA ALA A 81 -11.01 17.50 -0.91
C ALA A 81 -9.63 17.89 -1.41
N GLY A 82 -9.48 18.00 -2.73
CA GLY A 82 -8.25 18.48 -3.37
C GLY A 82 -7.09 17.49 -3.38
N ARG A 83 -7.34 16.20 -3.08
CA ARG A 83 -6.33 15.13 -3.12
C ARG A 83 -6.26 14.39 -4.45
N GLY A 84 -7.31 14.43 -5.25
CA GLY A 84 -7.36 13.83 -6.59
C GLY A 84 -7.35 12.30 -6.65
N PHE A 85 -7.56 11.59 -5.55
CA PHE A 85 -7.61 10.12 -5.52
C PHE A 85 -8.89 9.54 -6.11
N SER A 86 -9.94 10.35 -6.23
CA SER A 86 -11.25 9.92 -6.71
C SER A 86 -11.74 10.81 -7.84
N PHE A 87 -12.39 10.21 -8.82
CA PHE A 87 -13.09 10.91 -9.90
C PHE A 87 -14.58 11.13 -9.63
N GLN A 88 -15.05 10.85 -8.42
CA GLN A 88 -16.43 11.13 -8.02
C GLN A 88 -16.71 12.62 -7.79
N ARG A 89 -15.67 13.39 -7.56
CA ARG A 89 -15.67 14.86 -7.47
C ARG A 89 -14.64 15.38 -8.43
N ASP A 90 -14.88 16.57 -8.98
CA ASP A 90 -13.89 17.24 -9.81
C ASP A 90 -12.89 17.97 -8.91
N GLU A 91 -11.65 17.52 -8.93
CA GLU A 91 -10.56 17.97 -8.06
C GLU A 91 -9.26 18.05 -8.84
N PRO A 92 -8.25 18.83 -8.37
CA PRO A 92 -6.91 18.79 -8.94
C PRO A 92 -6.37 17.35 -8.98
N LEU A 93 -5.72 16.98 -10.09
CA LEU A 93 -5.19 15.64 -10.30
C LEU A 93 -3.82 15.49 -9.63
N ASP A 94 -3.81 15.48 -8.28
CA ASP A 94 -2.58 15.39 -7.47
C ASP A 94 -2.16 13.94 -7.21
N MET A 95 -2.93 13.17 -6.46
CA MET A 95 -2.72 11.78 -6.02
C MET A 95 -1.49 11.53 -5.14
N ARG A 96 -0.75 12.52 -4.71
CA ARG A 96 0.38 12.31 -3.78
C ARG A 96 -0.13 12.02 -2.36
N MET A 97 0.41 11.02 -1.71
CA MET A 97 0.22 10.77 -0.28
C MET A 97 1.01 11.78 0.54
N ASP A 98 2.29 11.96 0.22
CA ASP A 98 3.12 13.05 0.73
C ASP A 98 3.10 14.22 -0.28
N ARG A 99 2.48 15.34 0.11
CA ARG A 99 2.36 16.53 -0.74
C ARG A 99 3.60 17.41 -0.74
N THR A 100 4.57 17.09 0.09
CA THR A 100 5.82 17.88 0.19
C THR A 100 6.85 17.50 -0.87
N SER A 101 6.66 16.33 -1.51
CA SER A 101 7.62 15.79 -2.47
C SER A 101 6.96 15.03 -3.61
N GLY A 102 7.72 14.76 -4.65
CA GLY A 102 7.29 13.96 -5.79
C GLY A 102 6.41 14.70 -6.79
N ARG A 103 6.18 14.05 -7.94
CA ARG A 103 5.34 14.55 -9.02
C ARG A 103 3.87 14.22 -8.77
N THR A 104 2.99 15.13 -9.13
CA THR A 104 1.54 14.92 -9.18
C THR A 104 1.15 13.99 -10.33
N ALA A 105 -0.06 13.44 -10.26
CA ALA A 105 -0.60 12.67 -11.38
C ALA A 105 -0.80 13.52 -12.64
N ALA A 106 -1.12 14.82 -12.48
CA ALA A 106 -1.21 15.77 -13.60
C ALA A 106 0.14 15.93 -14.30
N GLU A 107 1.24 16.09 -13.55
CA GLU A 107 2.60 16.18 -14.11
C GLU A 107 3.02 14.89 -14.81
N ILE A 108 2.71 13.72 -14.26
CA ILE A 108 2.95 12.44 -14.94
C ILE A 108 2.17 12.38 -16.27
N ILE A 109 0.90 12.76 -16.27
CA ILE A 109 0.06 12.80 -17.48
C ILE A 109 0.62 13.76 -18.52
N GLU A 110 1.14 14.90 -18.10
CA GLU A 110 1.67 15.94 -18.99
C GLU A 110 3.05 15.58 -19.56
N GLU A 111 3.95 15.05 -18.74
CA GLU A 111 5.35 14.92 -19.08
C GLU A 111 5.71 13.56 -19.69
N GLU A 112 5.02 12.48 -19.29
CA GLU A 112 5.42 11.13 -19.71
C GLU A 112 5.12 10.87 -21.19
N SER A 113 5.99 10.07 -21.82
CA SER A 113 5.78 9.61 -23.19
C SER A 113 4.56 8.69 -23.31
N GLU A 114 3.97 8.58 -24.52
CA GLU A 114 2.89 7.61 -24.78
C GLU A 114 3.29 6.20 -24.37
N GLY A 115 4.55 5.81 -24.65
CA GLY A 115 5.07 4.49 -24.28
C GLY A 115 5.10 4.26 -22.77
N GLU A 116 5.50 5.27 -21.98
CA GLU A 116 5.55 5.19 -20.53
C GLU A 116 4.14 5.16 -19.92
N LEU A 117 3.22 5.97 -20.43
CA LEU A 117 1.81 5.89 -20.01
C LEU A 117 1.20 4.52 -20.29
N ILE A 118 1.53 3.90 -21.45
CA ILE A 118 1.08 2.53 -21.75
C ILE A 118 1.64 1.55 -20.71
N ARG A 119 2.92 1.68 -20.35
CA ARG A 119 3.56 0.84 -19.33
C ARG A 119 2.86 0.99 -17.99
N ILE A 120 2.70 2.22 -17.50
CA ILE A 120 2.01 2.54 -16.24
C ILE A 120 0.61 1.90 -16.20
N PHE A 121 -0.21 2.13 -17.23
CA PHE A 121 -1.58 1.63 -17.24
C PHE A 121 -1.66 0.10 -17.34
N ARG A 122 -0.71 -0.56 -18.02
CA ARG A 122 -0.65 -2.02 -18.10
C ARG A 122 -0.13 -2.65 -16.83
N GLU A 123 1.01 -2.20 -16.34
CA GLU A 123 1.71 -2.83 -15.23
C GLU A 123 1.02 -2.54 -13.90
N TYR A 124 0.57 -1.29 -13.67
CA TYR A 124 -0.03 -0.87 -12.42
C TYR A 124 -1.57 -0.89 -12.42
N GLY A 125 -2.18 -0.73 -13.57
CA GLY A 125 -3.65 -0.77 -13.70
C GLY A 125 -4.21 -2.10 -14.17
N GLU A 126 -3.37 -3.01 -14.67
CA GLU A 126 -3.81 -4.22 -15.39
C GLU A 126 -4.86 -3.85 -16.49
N GLU A 127 -4.67 -2.65 -17.13
CA GLU A 127 -5.63 -2.08 -18.06
C GLU A 127 -5.41 -2.63 -19.50
N THR A 128 -6.43 -3.26 -20.03
CA THR A 128 -6.36 -3.89 -21.37
C THR A 128 -6.40 -2.87 -22.51
N HIS A 129 -7.02 -1.71 -22.28
CA HIS A 129 -7.13 -0.62 -23.26
C HIS A 129 -6.01 0.42 -23.12
N ALA A 130 -4.92 0.11 -22.40
CA ALA A 130 -3.83 1.04 -22.07
C ALA A 130 -3.32 1.86 -23.28
N ARG A 131 -3.13 1.22 -24.45
CA ARG A 131 -2.68 1.93 -25.67
C ARG A 131 -3.68 2.98 -26.16
N ARG A 132 -4.97 2.65 -26.15
CA ARG A 132 -6.01 3.59 -26.60
C ARG A 132 -6.13 4.78 -25.67
N ILE A 133 -6.08 4.50 -24.38
CA ILE A 133 -6.14 5.53 -23.32
C ILE A 133 -4.92 6.45 -23.39
N ALA A 134 -3.70 5.90 -23.41
CA ALA A 134 -2.47 6.68 -23.49
C ALA A 134 -2.46 7.60 -24.75
N ARG A 135 -2.83 7.07 -25.90
CA ARG A 135 -2.95 7.86 -27.13
C ARG A 135 -3.98 8.98 -27.03
N ALA A 136 -5.13 8.72 -26.43
CA ALA A 136 -6.16 9.72 -26.21
C ALA A 136 -5.67 10.84 -25.26
N ILE A 137 -4.95 10.47 -24.19
CA ILE A 137 -4.32 11.41 -23.25
C ILE A 137 -3.32 12.32 -23.99
N VAL A 138 -2.37 11.73 -24.73
CA VAL A 138 -1.37 12.50 -25.50
C VAL A 138 -2.03 13.43 -26.52
N THR A 139 -3.07 12.95 -27.21
CA THR A 139 -3.83 13.78 -28.15
C THR A 139 -4.59 14.92 -27.46
N ARG A 140 -5.15 14.67 -26.27
CA ARG A 140 -5.93 15.66 -25.52
C ARG A 140 -5.04 16.72 -24.90
N ARG A 141 -3.92 16.34 -24.25
CA ARG A 141 -3.00 17.29 -23.61
C ARG A 141 -2.33 18.23 -24.60
N ALA A 142 -2.09 17.79 -25.84
CA ALA A 142 -1.57 18.65 -26.91
C ALA A 142 -2.52 19.81 -27.30
N ARG A 143 -3.80 19.75 -26.92
CA ARG A 143 -4.81 20.77 -27.18
C ARG A 143 -5.17 21.59 -25.94
N SER A 144 -5.20 20.92 -24.79
CA SER A 144 -5.55 21.53 -23.51
C SER A 144 -5.08 20.62 -22.37
N PRO A 145 -4.51 21.16 -21.29
CA PRO A 145 -4.06 20.39 -20.14
C PRO A 145 -5.13 19.48 -19.58
N ILE A 146 -4.70 18.38 -18.96
CA ILE A 146 -5.54 17.46 -18.17
C ILE A 146 -5.18 17.70 -16.72
N ALA A 147 -5.84 18.67 -16.08
CA ALA A 147 -5.47 19.16 -14.77
C ALA A 147 -6.35 18.61 -13.65
N THR A 148 -7.54 18.09 -13.99
CA THR A 148 -8.51 17.65 -13.00
C THR A 148 -8.87 16.17 -13.17
N THR A 149 -9.46 15.62 -12.10
CA THR A 149 -9.95 14.24 -12.09
C THR A 149 -11.05 14.01 -13.11
N ALA A 150 -11.93 15.03 -13.33
CA ALA A 150 -12.99 14.96 -14.34
C ALA A 150 -12.41 14.99 -15.77
N ASP A 151 -11.38 15.82 -16.03
CA ASP A 151 -10.70 15.84 -17.33
C ASP A 151 -10.18 14.46 -17.70
N LEU A 152 -9.42 13.83 -16.79
CA LEU A 152 -8.86 12.50 -17.01
C LEU A 152 -9.95 11.43 -17.18
N ALA A 153 -10.97 11.43 -16.31
CA ALA A 153 -12.06 10.48 -16.41
C ALA A 153 -12.80 10.61 -17.74
N GLY A 154 -13.08 11.84 -18.21
CA GLY A 154 -13.69 12.13 -19.51
C GLY A 154 -12.87 11.62 -20.70
N VAL A 155 -11.53 11.79 -20.66
CA VAL A 155 -10.63 11.23 -21.69
C VAL A 155 -10.75 9.72 -21.73
N VAL A 156 -10.73 9.03 -20.57
CA VAL A 156 -10.85 7.58 -20.52
C VAL A 156 -12.21 7.11 -21.05
N GLU A 157 -13.30 7.75 -20.64
CA GLU A 157 -14.66 7.41 -21.08
C GLU A 157 -14.87 7.61 -22.59
N SER A 158 -14.20 8.59 -23.19
CA SER A 158 -14.28 8.84 -24.63
C SER A 158 -13.78 7.67 -25.49
N VAL A 159 -12.90 6.81 -24.93
CA VAL A 159 -12.27 5.70 -25.65
C VAL A 159 -12.61 4.32 -25.09
N VAL A 160 -13.12 4.23 -23.87
CA VAL A 160 -13.50 2.96 -23.23
C VAL A 160 -14.97 2.98 -22.82
N GLN A 161 -15.79 2.21 -23.52
CA GLN A 161 -17.22 2.12 -23.24
C GLN A 161 -17.52 1.19 -22.05
N ARG A 162 -18.50 1.56 -21.24
CA ARG A 162 -19.05 0.77 -20.12
C ARG A 162 -19.90 -0.43 -20.58
N ARG A 163 -19.36 -1.36 -21.32
CA ARG A 163 -20.11 -2.54 -21.78
C ARG A 163 -20.38 -3.50 -20.62
N GLY A 164 -21.46 -3.28 -19.85
CA GLY A 164 -21.92 -4.21 -18.79
C GLY A 164 -21.00 -4.36 -17.57
N SER A 165 -19.88 -3.63 -17.51
CA SER A 165 -18.97 -3.66 -16.36
C SER A 165 -19.55 -2.90 -15.17
N ARG A 166 -19.48 -3.52 -13.98
CA ARG A 166 -19.80 -2.85 -12.70
C ARG A 166 -18.72 -1.84 -12.27
N ILE A 167 -17.53 -1.89 -12.89
CA ILE A 167 -16.39 -1.04 -12.57
C ILE A 167 -16.32 0.09 -13.58
N HIS A 168 -16.15 1.32 -13.10
CA HIS A 168 -15.99 2.49 -13.96
C HIS A 168 -14.71 2.38 -14.80
N PRO A 169 -14.69 2.74 -16.10
CA PRO A 169 -13.52 2.62 -16.96
C PRO A 169 -12.26 3.31 -16.41
N ALA A 170 -12.41 4.47 -15.77
CA ALA A 170 -11.29 5.22 -15.20
C ALA A 170 -10.65 4.56 -13.95
N THR A 171 -11.33 3.61 -13.28
CA THR A 171 -10.85 3.04 -12.00
C THR A 171 -9.42 2.49 -12.11
N ARG A 172 -9.13 1.73 -13.17
CA ARG A 172 -7.81 1.13 -13.38
C ARG A 172 -6.74 2.15 -13.72
N VAL A 173 -7.10 3.21 -14.45
CA VAL A 173 -6.19 4.32 -14.79
C VAL A 173 -5.85 5.11 -13.54
N PHE A 174 -6.83 5.43 -12.69
CA PHE A 174 -6.61 6.11 -11.41
C PHE A 174 -5.76 5.26 -10.47
N GLN A 175 -6.02 3.96 -10.36
CA GLN A 175 -5.17 3.04 -9.60
C GLN A 175 -3.73 3.05 -10.14
N ALA A 176 -3.54 2.98 -11.45
CA ALA A 176 -2.22 2.95 -12.07
C ALA A 176 -1.42 4.23 -11.79
N LEU A 177 -2.06 5.39 -11.93
CA LEU A 177 -1.42 6.68 -11.63
C LEU A 177 -1.09 6.81 -10.14
N ARG A 178 -2.01 6.40 -9.25
CA ARG A 178 -1.76 6.42 -7.81
C ARG A 178 -0.53 5.60 -7.43
N ILE A 179 -0.44 4.39 -7.97
CA ILE A 179 0.72 3.51 -7.77
C ILE A 179 2.00 4.15 -8.31
N ALA A 180 1.94 4.77 -9.49
CA ALA A 180 3.09 5.43 -10.11
C ALA A 180 3.54 6.67 -9.31
N VAL A 181 2.60 7.56 -8.94
CA VAL A 181 2.86 8.78 -8.16
C VAL A 181 3.51 8.46 -6.82
N ASN A 182 3.03 7.41 -6.15
CA ASN A 182 3.43 7.07 -4.79
C ASN A 182 4.46 5.95 -4.71
N SER A 183 4.91 5.39 -5.84
CA SER A 183 5.84 4.24 -5.88
C SER A 183 5.37 3.08 -4.96
N GLU A 184 4.07 2.79 -4.91
CA GLU A 184 3.46 1.91 -3.91
C GLU A 184 4.02 0.47 -3.91
N LEU A 185 4.52 -0.01 -5.05
CA LEU A 185 5.08 -1.35 -5.19
C LEU A 185 6.58 -1.42 -4.95
N GLU A 186 7.26 -0.27 -5.04
CA GLU A 186 8.72 -0.19 -4.85
C GLU A 186 9.05 -0.45 -3.37
N GLY A 187 10.07 -1.27 -3.13
CA GLY A 187 10.53 -1.58 -1.77
C GLY A 187 9.57 -2.42 -0.92
N LEU A 188 8.36 -2.78 -1.40
CA LEU A 188 7.39 -3.56 -0.63
C LEU A 188 7.93 -4.95 -0.25
N GLU A 189 8.68 -5.61 -1.14
CA GLU A 189 9.33 -6.88 -0.82
C GLU A 189 10.34 -6.70 0.32
N GLN A 190 11.19 -5.68 0.25
CA GLN A 190 12.18 -5.41 1.29
C GLN A 190 11.51 -5.05 2.61
N PHE A 191 10.46 -4.25 2.58
CA PHE A 191 9.68 -3.94 3.79
C PHE A 191 9.14 -5.20 4.49
N VAL A 192 8.64 -6.19 3.73
CA VAL A 192 8.18 -7.46 4.32
C VAL A 192 9.34 -8.21 4.98
N LEU A 193 10.54 -8.22 4.39
CA LEU A 193 11.74 -8.83 4.97
C LEU A 193 12.14 -8.11 6.26
N ASP A 194 12.28 -6.79 6.22
CA ASP A 194 12.66 -5.95 7.35
C ASP A 194 11.64 -6.07 8.50
N SER A 195 10.35 -6.15 8.15
CA SER A 195 9.28 -6.35 9.13
C SER A 195 9.44 -7.65 9.91
N VAL A 196 9.77 -8.75 9.22
CA VAL A 196 9.98 -10.04 9.88
C VAL A 196 11.26 -10.00 10.75
N GLU A 197 12.32 -9.34 10.29
CA GLU A 197 13.54 -9.18 11.09
C GLU A 197 13.33 -8.33 12.34
N ALA A 198 12.42 -7.35 12.31
CA ALA A 198 12.10 -6.50 13.44
C ALA A 198 11.28 -7.22 14.53
N LEU A 199 10.53 -8.28 14.18
CA LEU A 199 9.70 -9.02 15.13
C LEU A 199 10.57 -9.83 16.10
N GLN A 200 10.10 -9.99 17.33
CA GLN A 200 10.59 -11.02 18.26
C GLN A 200 10.14 -12.43 17.83
N ALA A 201 10.73 -13.48 18.40
CA ALA A 201 10.24 -14.84 18.22
C ALA A 201 8.75 -14.92 18.61
N ARG A 202 7.93 -15.56 17.77
CA ARG A 202 6.47 -15.62 17.85
C ARG A 202 5.74 -14.28 17.66
N GLY A 203 6.46 -13.22 17.33
CA GLY A 203 5.89 -11.94 16.90
C GLY A 203 5.11 -12.09 15.60
N ARG A 204 4.07 -11.28 15.40
CA ARG A 204 3.13 -11.40 14.27
C ARG A 204 3.20 -10.22 13.33
N LEU A 205 3.29 -10.52 12.05
CA LEU A 205 3.14 -9.58 10.95
C LEU A 205 1.76 -9.74 10.33
N ILE A 206 1.00 -8.65 10.25
CA ILE A 206 -0.30 -8.57 9.59
C ILE A 206 -0.21 -7.56 8.46
N LEU A 207 -0.52 -8.00 7.26
CA LEU A 207 -0.47 -7.17 6.06
C LEU A 207 -1.84 -7.14 5.39
N LEU A 208 -2.38 -5.92 5.22
CA LEU A 208 -3.59 -5.67 4.44
C LEU A 208 -3.21 -5.07 3.10
N SER A 209 -3.82 -5.58 2.03
CA SER A 209 -3.64 -5.08 0.67
C SER A 209 -4.99 -4.90 0.00
N PHE A 210 -5.09 -3.93 -0.92
CA PHE A 210 -6.35 -3.57 -1.57
C PHE A 210 -6.37 -3.81 -3.08
N HIS A 211 -5.25 -4.14 -3.68
CA HIS A 211 -5.19 -4.51 -5.08
C HIS A 211 -4.32 -5.76 -5.34
N SER A 212 -4.44 -6.29 -6.57
CA SER A 212 -3.83 -7.57 -6.97
C SER A 212 -2.30 -7.56 -6.93
N LEU A 213 -1.69 -6.43 -7.26
CA LEU A 213 -0.23 -6.31 -7.38
C LEU A 213 0.44 -6.35 -6.01
N GLU A 214 -0.07 -5.57 -5.02
CA GLU A 214 0.41 -5.65 -3.63
C GLU A 214 0.29 -7.07 -3.08
N ASP A 215 -0.91 -7.66 -3.19
CA ASP A 215 -1.18 -9.02 -2.70
C ASP A 215 -0.24 -10.05 -3.32
N ARG A 216 0.12 -9.87 -4.60
CA ARG A 216 1.05 -10.76 -5.33
C ARG A 216 2.46 -10.67 -4.75
N LEU A 217 2.96 -9.45 -4.52
CA LEU A 217 4.27 -9.21 -3.92
C LEU A 217 4.34 -9.75 -2.48
N ILE A 218 3.39 -9.37 -1.62
CA ILE A 218 3.31 -9.84 -0.24
C ILE A 218 3.29 -11.38 -0.20
N LYS A 219 2.43 -12.00 -1.01
CA LYS A 219 2.35 -13.47 -1.08
C LYS A 219 3.69 -14.10 -1.49
N ALA A 220 4.38 -13.51 -2.46
CA ALA A 220 5.67 -14.01 -2.95
C ALA A 220 6.74 -13.90 -1.86
N SER A 221 6.83 -12.74 -1.18
CA SER A 221 7.79 -12.48 -0.10
C SER A 221 7.56 -13.41 1.10
N LEU A 222 6.32 -13.51 1.58
CA LEU A 222 5.99 -14.41 2.69
C LEU A 222 6.24 -15.89 2.34
N ARG A 223 6.00 -16.29 1.09
CA ARG A 223 6.31 -17.65 0.64
C ARG A 223 7.82 -17.93 0.63
N LYS A 224 8.64 -16.97 0.20
CA LYS A 224 10.11 -17.09 0.26
C LYS A 224 10.59 -17.25 1.69
N LEU A 225 9.98 -16.58 2.65
CA LEU A 225 10.33 -16.64 4.08
C LEU A 225 9.85 -17.92 4.77
N SER A 226 8.72 -18.49 4.33
CA SER A 226 8.13 -19.70 4.90
C SER A 226 8.59 -21.00 4.21
N HIS A 227 9.34 -20.91 3.11
CA HIS A 227 9.88 -22.05 2.37
C HIS A 227 11.26 -21.70 1.82
N ARG A 228 12.21 -21.46 2.72
CA ARG A 228 13.59 -21.13 2.35
C ARG A 228 14.38 -22.34 1.90
N CYS A 229 13.94 -23.51 2.24
CA CYS A 229 14.58 -24.77 1.84
C CYS A 229 14.50 -24.95 0.32
N SER A 230 15.66 -25.07 -0.32
CA SER A 230 15.83 -25.36 -1.75
C SER A 230 16.13 -26.85 -2.04
N CYS A 231 16.13 -27.68 -1.00
CA CYS A 231 16.41 -29.10 -1.15
C CYS A 231 15.32 -29.83 -1.94
N PRO A 232 15.68 -30.83 -2.76
CA PRO A 232 14.72 -31.72 -3.36
C PRO A 232 13.81 -32.38 -2.30
N ARG A 233 12.52 -32.48 -2.59
CA ARG A 233 11.54 -33.08 -1.64
C ARG A 233 11.84 -34.55 -1.29
N SER A 234 12.67 -35.23 -2.09
CA SER A 234 13.13 -36.59 -1.87
C SER A 234 14.16 -36.72 -0.77
N LEU A 235 14.78 -35.64 -0.32
CA LEU A 235 15.78 -35.70 0.76
C LEU A 235 15.08 -35.87 2.12
N PRO A 236 15.47 -36.89 2.91
CA PRO A 236 14.86 -37.17 4.22
C PRO A 236 15.15 -36.07 5.28
N ARG A 237 16.21 -35.29 5.08
CA ARG A 237 16.58 -34.16 5.95
C ARG A 237 17.07 -32.98 5.10
N CYS A 238 16.73 -31.78 5.52
CA CYS A 238 17.21 -30.56 4.88
C CYS A 238 18.73 -30.45 5.02
N ALA A 239 19.43 -30.26 3.90
CA ALA A 239 20.89 -30.08 3.83
C ALA A 239 21.31 -28.65 3.47
N CYS A 240 20.37 -27.74 3.12
CA CYS A 240 20.71 -26.40 2.66
C CYS A 240 21.03 -25.41 3.81
N GLY A 241 20.77 -25.77 5.07
CA GLY A 241 21.02 -24.92 6.22
C GLY A 241 20.21 -23.61 6.27
N SER A 242 19.15 -23.52 5.45
CA SER A 242 18.30 -22.32 5.35
C SER A 242 16.94 -22.59 6.02
N PRO A 243 16.81 -22.40 7.34
CA PRO A 243 15.54 -22.64 8.04
C PRO A 243 14.48 -21.63 7.58
N ASP A 244 13.22 -22.05 7.65
CA ASP A 244 12.10 -21.14 7.51
C ASP A 244 12.16 -20.06 8.59
N GLN A 245 11.77 -18.85 8.24
CA GLN A 245 11.78 -17.71 9.18
C GLN A 245 10.41 -17.45 9.77
N VAL A 246 9.36 -17.84 9.05
CA VAL A 246 7.98 -17.63 9.47
C VAL A 246 7.10 -18.85 9.22
N THR A 247 6.07 -18.97 10.04
CA THR A 247 4.87 -19.73 9.70
C THR A 247 3.79 -18.82 9.14
N LEU A 248 2.84 -19.37 8.37
CA LEU A 248 1.74 -18.61 7.77
C LEU A 248 0.40 -19.08 8.37
N PRO A 249 0.03 -18.59 9.56
CA PRO A 249 -1.23 -18.97 10.22
C PRO A 249 -2.45 -18.53 9.39
N VAL A 250 -2.34 -17.38 8.70
CA VAL A 250 -3.38 -16.91 7.78
C VAL A 250 -2.77 -16.63 6.41
N ARG A 251 -2.94 -17.58 5.49
CA ARG A 251 -2.45 -17.43 4.12
C ARG A 251 -3.18 -16.36 3.33
N LYS A 252 -4.50 -16.20 3.57
CA LYS A 252 -5.35 -15.18 2.98
C LYS A 252 -6.71 -15.18 3.65
N LEU A 253 -7.12 -14.01 4.15
CA LEU A 253 -8.48 -13.74 4.60
C LEU A 253 -9.08 -12.64 3.71
N ARG A 254 -10.38 -12.72 3.46
CA ARG A 254 -11.18 -11.69 2.78
C ARG A 254 -12.25 -11.18 3.74
N PRO A 255 -12.75 -9.95 3.55
CA PRO A 255 -13.84 -9.43 4.34
C PRO A 255 -15.10 -10.30 4.17
N SER A 256 -15.91 -10.38 5.22
CA SER A 256 -17.22 -11.02 5.17
C SER A 256 -18.21 -10.18 4.35
N GLU A 257 -19.34 -10.77 3.95
CA GLU A 257 -20.41 -10.04 3.27
C GLU A 257 -20.99 -8.93 4.15
N GLU A 258 -21.09 -9.17 5.45
CA GLU A 258 -21.54 -8.19 6.45
C GLU A 258 -20.58 -7.01 6.55
N GLU A 259 -19.27 -7.27 6.59
CA GLU A 259 -18.24 -6.22 6.57
C GLU A 259 -18.28 -5.41 5.29
N VAL A 260 -18.45 -6.06 4.13
CA VAL A 260 -18.58 -5.37 2.84
C VAL A 260 -19.86 -4.54 2.78
N ALA A 261 -20.97 -5.02 3.37
CA ALA A 261 -22.22 -4.26 3.45
C ALA A 261 -22.07 -3.01 4.33
N ALA A 262 -21.40 -3.14 5.48
CA ALA A 262 -21.14 -2.02 6.39
C ALA A 262 -20.08 -1.05 5.86
N ASN A 263 -19.06 -1.57 5.18
CA ASN A 263 -17.95 -0.83 4.59
C ASN A 263 -17.64 -1.31 3.17
N PRO A 264 -18.29 -0.78 2.13
CA PRO A 264 -18.08 -1.20 0.74
C PRO A 264 -16.63 -1.07 0.24
N ARG A 265 -15.81 -0.23 0.90
CA ARG A 265 -14.38 -0.05 0.56
C ARG A 265 -13.55 -1.27 0.95
N SER A 266 -13.98 -2.06 1.93
CA SER A 266 -13.30 -3.31 2.33
C SER A 266 -13.37 -4.41 1.28
N ARG A 267 -14.27 -4.33 0.30
CA ARG A 267 -14.53 -5.40 -0.68
C ARG A 267 -13.28 -5.99 -1.34
N SER A 268 -12.27 -5.17 -1.59
CA SER A 268 -11.02 -5.59 -2.25
C SER A 268 -9.93 -5.97 -1.27
N ALA A 269 -10.15 -5.78 0.04
CA ALA A 269 -9.16 -6.05 1.07
C ALA A 269 -8.77 -7.53 1.10
N LYS A 270 -7.50 -7.77 1.35
CA LYS A 270 -6.95 -9.10 1.62
C LYS A 270 -5.97 -8.99 2.77
N LEU A 271 -6.20 -9.79 3.79
CA LEU A 271 -5.32 -9.89 4.93
C LEU A 271 -4.45 -11.15 4.81
N ARG A 272 -3.17 -11.00 5.09
CA ARG A 272 -2.21 -12.08 5.28
C ARG A 272 -1.52 -11.92 6.62
N ALA A 273 -1.23 -13.04 7.28
CA ALA A 273 -0.48 -13.01 8.53
C ALA A 273 0.67 -14.02 8.49
N ALA A 274 1.78 -13.60 9.08
CA ALA A 274 2.94 -14.44 9.34
C ALA A 274 3.29 -14.36 10.83
N GLU A 275 3.86 -15.42 11.37
CA GLU A 275 4.40 -15.49 12.73
C GLU A 275 5.87 -15.87 12.62
N ARG A 276 6.75 -15.09 13.26
CA ARG A 276 8.19 -15.35 13.28
C ARG A 276 8.51 -16.60 14.09
N LEU A 277 9.37 -17.46 13.57
CA LEU A 277 9.88 -18.67 14.24
C LEU A 277 10.99 -18.36 15.24
#